data_a96e06fe04a7475639826328ff20ef56
#
_entry.id   a96e06fe04a7475639826328ff20ef56
#
_cell.length_a   1.000
_cell.length_b   1.000
_cell.length_c   1.000
_cell.angle_alpha   90.00
_cell.angle_beta   90.00
_cell.angle_gamma   90.00
#
_symmetry.space_group_name_H-M   'P 1'
#
loop_
_entity.id
_entity.type
_entity.pdbx_description
1 polymer ?
#
loop_
_entity_poly.entity_id
_entity_poly.type
_entity_poly.pdbx_seq_one_letter_code
_entity_poly.pdbx_strand_id
1 'polypeptide(L)'
;MTQTFDVVGIGNAIVDVIARADEAFLARESLAKGTMALIDAERAETLYRRMGPAIESSGGSAGNTMAGIASLGGAGAYVGKVRDDLLGEVYRHDITALGVRFDTPAAVSGPGTARCLILVTPDGQRTMSTYLGACVELGPDDIDPATIRAARITYLEGYLFDPPQAQAAFRKAAAIAHAAGRKVALSLSDPFCVGRHRAAFRDLVAGEVDILFANEAEICALYETEDFAAAAAAVRGQVAVAALTRSEKGSILIAEGAEHRVEAAPAARVVDTTGAGDLYASGFLHGLTRALPLPICGRLGSLCAAEIISHVGARPEAELKGLAAAAGLPL
;
A
#
# COMPACT_ATOMS: atom_id res chain seq x y z
N MET A 1 11.69 -0.27 26.10
CA MET A 1 12.23 -1.07 24.98
C MET A 1 12.71 -0.12 23.92
N THR A 2 13.92 -0.30 23.41
CA THR A 2 14.43 0.45 22.28
C THR A 2 13.58 0.13 21.06
N GLN A 3 13.08 1.16 20.40
CA GLN A 3 12.27 1.03 19.20
C GLN A 3 13.11 0.49 18.06
N THR A 4 12.61 -0.54 17.36
CA THR A 4 13.36 -1.24 16.33
C THR A 4 12.93 -0.84 14.92
N PHE A 5 11.63 -0.47 14.71
CA PHE A 5 11.09 -0.15 13.40
C PHE A 5 10.53 1.28 13.32
N ASP A 6 10.72 1.92 12.19
CA ASP A 6 10.03 3.16 11.86
C ASP A 6 8.55 2.88 11.56
N VAL A 7 8.29 1.89 10.69
CA VAL A 7 6.94 1.52 10.28
C VAL A 7 6.79 0.00 10.26
N VAL A 8 5.66 -0.53 10.72
CA VAL A 8 5.20 -1.87 10.42
C VAL A 8 3.96 -1.79 9.54
N GLY A 9 4.02 -2.41 8.35
CA GLY A 9 2.89 -2.51 7.42
C GLY A 9 2.10 -3.78 7.63
N ILE A 10 0.77 -3.70 7.58
CA ILE A 10 -0.14 -4.86 7.61
C ILE A 10 -0.98 -4.82 6.33
N GLY A 11 -0.88 -5.86 5.50
CA GLY A 11 -1.57 -5.87 4.20
C GLY A 11 -1.52 -7.21 3.48
N ASN A 12 -2.00 -7.21 2.25
CA ASN A 12 -2.06 -8.36 1.38
C ASN A 12 -0.66 -8.73 0.86
N ALA A 13 -0.15 -9.90 1.25
CA ALA A 13 1.10 -10.44 0.72
C ALA A 13 0.84 -11.09 -0.64
N ILE A 14 1.01 -10.35 -1.72
CA ILE A 14 0.69 -10.75 -3.10
C ILE A 14 1.99 -10.79 -3.92
N VAL A 15 2.24 -11.88 -4.64
CA VAL A 15 3.32 -11.94 -5.63
C VAL A 15 2.82 -11.31 -6.94
N ASP A 16 3.50 -10.27 -7.40
CA ASP A 16 3.26 -9.70 -8.71
C ASP A 16 3.99 -10.52 -9.77
N VAL A 17 3.25 -10.99 -10.78
CA VAL A 17 3.74 -11.79 -11.91
C VAL A 17 3.56 -10.94 -13.17
N ILE A 18 4.62 -10.29 -13.63
CA ILE A 18 4.58 -9.29 -14.70
C ILE A 18 5.07 -9.90 -16.00
N ALA A 19 4.22 -9.93 -17.02
CA ALA A 19 4.54 -10.40 -18.36
C ALA A 19 4.10 -9.39 -19.44
N ARG A 20 4.79 -9.42 -20.58
CA ARG A 20 4.33 -8.70 -21.77
C ARG A 20 3.25 -9.52 -22.48
N ALA A 21 2.23 -8.83 -22.99
CA ALA A 21 1.16 -9.44 -23.77
C ALA A 21 0.72 -8.50 -24.89
N ASP A 22 0.18 -9.06 -25.97
CA ASP A 22 -0.50 -8.29 -26.99
C ASP A 22 -2.02 -8.22 -26.76
N GLU A 23 -2.70 -7.37 -27.50
CA GLU A 23 -4.16 -7.23 -27.40
C GLU A 23 -4.91 -8.51 -27.82
N ALA A 24 -4.31 -9.30 -28.73
CA ALA A 24 -4.89 -10.58 -29.14
C ALA A 24 -4.87 -11.59 -27.99
N PHE A 25 -3.85 -11.58 -27.15
CA PHE A 25 -3.83 -12.38 -25.93
C PHE A 25 -4.93 -11.95 -24.96
N LEU A 26 -5.08 -10.64 -24.69
CA LEU A 26 -6.13 -10.15 -23.79
C LEU A 26 -7.52 -10.56 -24.30
N ALA A 27 -7.76 -10.43 -25.61
CA ALA A 27 -9.04 -10.81 -26.22
C ALA A 27 -9.30 -12.33 -26.09
N ARG A 28 -8.30 -13.18 -26.38
CA ARG A 28 -8.43 -14.64 -26.22
C ARG A 28 -8.73 -15.05 -24.78
N GLU A 29 -8.16 -14.36 -23.82
CA GLU A 29 -8.35 -14.62 -22.38
C GLU A 29 -9.56 -13.87 -21.80
N SER A 30 -10.31 -13.13 -22.63
CA SER A 30 -11.49 -12.34 -22.21
C SER A 30 -11.16 -11.34 -21.09
N LEU A 31 -9.98 -10.70 -21.18
CA LEU A 31 -9.52 -9.71 -20.22
C LEU A 31 -9.82 -8.31 -20.72
N ALA A 32 -10.47 -7.48 -19.89
CA ALA A 32 -10.72 -6.08 -20.20
C ALA A 32 -9.43 -5.28 -20.01
N LYS A 33 -8.89 -4.74 -21.10
CA LYS A 33 -7.63 -3.96 -21.10
C LYS A 33 -7.68 -2.80 -20.11
N GLY A 34 -6.61 -2.63 -19.36
CA GLY A 34 -6.44 -1.52 -18.42
C GLY A 34 -7.26 -1.64 -17.13
N THR A 35 -7.83 -2.82 -16.85
CA THR A 35 -8.62 -3.02 -15.63
C THR A 35 -7.97 -4.02 -14.67
N MET A 36 -8.44 -4.02 -13.41
CA MET A 36 -8.15 -5.05 -12.43
C MET A 36 -9.41 -5.88 -12.18
N ALA A 37 -9.25 -7.20 -12.16
CA ALA A 37 -10.31 -8.13 -11.80
C ALA A 37 -9.83 -9.14 -10.77
N LEU A 38 -10.68 -9.47 -9.80
CA LEU A 38 -10.44 -10.60 -8.90
C LEU A 38 -10.81 -11.90 -9.63
N ILE A 39 -9.94 -12.90 -9.49
CA ILE A 39 -10.11 -14.22 -10.12
C ILE A 39 -9.95 -15.32 -9.06
N ASP A 40 -10.47 -16.50 -9.35
CA ASP A 40 -10.29 -17.67 -8.52
C ASP A 40 -8.96 -18.41 -8.81
N ALA A 41 -8.67 -19.43 -8.01
CA ALA A 41 -7.43 -20.21 -8.10
C ALA A 41 -7.30 -20.94 -9.46
N GLU A 42 -8.39 -21.50 -10.00
CA GLU A 42 -8.38 -22.23 -11.27
C GLU A 42 -8.07 -21.28 -12.44
N ARG A 43 -8.72 -20.12 -12.44
CA ARG A 43 -8.46 -19.08 -13.45
C ARG A 43 -7.04 -18.55 -13.35
N ALA A 44 -6.54 -18.31 -12.15
CA ALA A 44 -5.16 -17.85 -11.92
C ALA A 44 -4.14 -18.85 -12.46
N GLU A 45 -4.33 -20.14 -12.19
CA GLU A 45 -3.47 -21.21 -12.69
C GLU A 45 -3.52 -21.32 -14.22
N THR A 46 -4.73 -21.27 -14.79
CA THR A 46 -4.94 -21.38 -16.24
C THR A 46 -4.31 -20.20 -16.97
N LEU A 47 -4.48 -18.98 -16.46
CA LEU A 47 -3.92 -17.77 -17.06
C LEU A 47 -2.40 -17.79 -16.97
N TYR A 48 -1.83 -18.11 -15.80
CA TYR A 48 -0.39 -18.21 -15.58
C TYR A 48 0.30 -19.15 -16.60
N ARG A 49 -0.27 -20.34 -16.82
CA ARG A 49 0.27 -21.30 -17.80
C ARG A 49 0.26 -20.79 -19.25
N ARG A 50 -0.59 -19.83 -19.56
CA ARG A 50 -0.74 -19.27 -20.92
C ARG A 50 0.04 -17.99 -21.13
N MET A 51 0.51 -17.36 -20.02
CA MET A 51 1.34 -16.17 -20.08
C MET A 51 2.70 -16.48 -20.70
N GLY A 52 3.33 -15.47 -21.28
CA GLY A 52 4.74 -15.53 -21.71
C GLY A 52 5.70 -15.47 -20.50
N PRO A 53 7.02 -15.39 -20.76
CA PRO A 53 8.02 -15.22 -19.69
C PRO A 53 7.66 -14.04 -18.80
N ALA A 54 7.74 -14.25 -17.47
CA ALA A 54 7.32 -13.29 -16.47
C ALA A 54 8.43 -13.01 -15.46
N ILE A 55 8.34 -11.84 -14.82
CA ILE A 55 9.13 -11.46 -13.64
C ILE A 55 8.22 -11.59 -12.43
N GLU A 56 8.70 -12.27 -11.39
CA GLU A 56 8.00 -12.44 -10.13
C GLU A 56 8.69 -11.61 -9.04
N SER A 57 7.92 -10.84 -8.29
CA SER A 57 8.41 -10.02 -7.18
C SER A 57 7.38 -9.92 -6.07
N SER A 58 7.82 -9.61 -4.86
CA SER A 58 6.88 -9.26 -3.79
C SER A 58 6.12 -8.00 -4.17
N GLY A 59 4.80 -8.02 -3.98
CA GLY A 59 3.88 -6.93 -4.31
C GLY A 59 2.92 -6.64 -3.15
N GLY A 60 1.74 -6.16 -3.47
CA GLY A 60 0.74 -5.71 -2.50
C GLY A 60 1.03 -4.29 -2.01
N SER A 61 -0.05 -3.51 -1.79
CA SER A 61 0.04 -2.06 -1.50
C SER A 61 0.93 -1.76 -0.28
N ALA A 62 0.67 -2.36 0.87
CA ALA A 62 1.51 -2.15 2.05
C ALA A 62 2.94 -2.71 1.86
N GLY A 63 3.11 -3.79 1.10
CA GLY A 63 4.42 -4.31 0.72
C GLY A 63 5.22 -3.29 -0.09
N ASN A 64 4.58 -2.60 -1.05
CA ASN A 64 5.17 -1.51 -1.83
C ASN A 64 5.58 -0.33 -0.93
N THR A 65 4.69 0.04 0.00
CA THR A 65 4.99 1.09 0.97
C THR A 65 6.22 0.73 1.82
N MET A 66 6.33 -0.52 2.30
CA MET A 66 7.51 -0.95 3.07
C MET A 66 8.79 -0.97 2.25
N ALA A 67 8.72 -1.36 0.96
CA ALA A 67 9.87 -1.27 0.07
C ALA A 67 10.34 0.18 -0.12
N GLY A 68 9.41 1.13 -0.26
CA GLY A 68 9.73 2.56 -0.30
C GLY A 68 10.38 3.06 0.99
N ILE A 69 9.89 2.64 2.16
CA ILE A 69 10.52 2.94 3.47
C ILE A 69 11.97 2.42 3.50
N ALA A 70 12.21 1.19 3.06
CA ALA A 70 13.57 0.62 3.01
C ALA A 70 14.48 1.37 2.03
N SER A 71 13.98 1.73 0.84
CA SER A 71 14.72 2.52 -0.16
C SER A 71 15.08 3.94 0.33
N LEU A 72 14.30 4.50 1.25
CA LEU A 72 14.62 5.74 1.95
C LEU A 72 15.62 5.55 3.11
N GLY A 73 16.02 4.32 3.42
CA GLY A 73 16.90 3.98 4.54
C GLY A 73 16.16 3.87 5.87
N GLY A 74 14.85 3.71 5.87
CA GLY A 74 14.03 3.47 7.06
C GLY A 74 14.00 2.00 7.46
N ALA A 75 13.75 1.73 8.74
CA ALA A 75 13.59 0.38 9.26
C ALA A 75 12.11 -0.06 9.16
N GLY A 76 11.81 -0.99 8.27
CA GLY A 76 10.47 -1.52 8.02
C GLY A 76 10.28 -2.94 8.54
N ALA A 77 9.03 -3.25 8.96
CA ALA A 77 8.57 -4.62 9.14
C ALA A 77 7.23 -4.80 8.41
N TYR A 78 6.93 -6.02 8.02
CA TYR A 78 5.69 -6.34 7.31
C TYR A 78 4.98 -7.53 7.94
N VAL A 79 3.66 -7.43 8.04
CA VAL A 79 2.76 -8.50 8.48
C VAL A 79 1.79 -8.78 7.34
N GLY A 80 1.86 -9.98 6.79
CA GLY A 80 1.01 -10.45 5.70
C GLY A 80 0.98 -11.97 5.70
N LYS A 81 -0.01 -12.58 5.08
CA LYS A 81 -0.15 -14.05 5.05
C LYS A 81 0.24 -14.60 3.70
N VAL A 82 1.18 -15.53 3.68
CA VAL A 82 1.52 -16.35 2.53
C VAL A 82 1.29 -17.82 2.87
N ARG A 83 1.19 -18.67 1.87
CA ARG A 83 1.18 -20.12 2.02
C ARG A 83 2.65 -20.62 2.10
N ASP A 84 2.85 -21.77 2.72
CA ASP A 84 4.08 -22.57 2.63
C ASP A 84 4.12 -23.27 1.26
N ASP A 85 4.42 -22.46 0.22
CA ASP A 85 4.56 -22.85 -1.17
C ASP A 85 5.64 -22.00 -1.87
N LEU A 86 5.95 -22.34 -3.13
CA LEU A 86 7.03 -21.66 -3.87
C LEU A 86 6.83 -20.14 -3.98
N LEU A 87 5.60 -19.67 -4.23
CA LEU A 87 5.33 -18.23 -4.30
C LEU A 87 5.46 -17.56 -2.92
N GLY A 88 5.13 -18.26 -1.83
CA GLY A 88 5.37 -17.79 -0.47
C GLY A 88 6.86 -17.65 -0.15
N GLU A 89 7.69 -18.58 -0.64
CA GLU A 89 9.15 -18.47 -0.55
C GLU A 89 9.68 -17.28 -1.37
N VAL A 90 9.21 -17.10 -2.61
CA VAL A 90 9.55 -15.94 -3.46
C VAL A 90 9.20 -14.64 -2.76
N TYR A 91 7.97 -14.52 -2.23
CA TYR A 91 7.54 -13.33 -1.51
C TYR A 91 8.46 -13.01 -0.32
N ARG A 92 8.69 -14.02 0.54
CA ARG A 92 9.51 -13.87 1.74
C ARG A 92 10.95 -13.48 1.40
N HIS A 93 11.55 -14.19 0.44
CA HIS A 93 12.92 -13.91 0.00
C HIS A 93 13.05 -12.48 -0.52
N ASP A 94 12.17 -12.07 -1.42
CA ASP A 94 12.25 -10.77 -2.09
C ASP A 94 12.05 -9.60 -1.10
N ILE A 95 10.98 -9.62 -0.28
CA ILE A 95 10.72 -8.52 0.66
C ILE A 95 11.81 -8.42 1.75
N THR A 96 12.40 -9.55 2.16
CA THR A 96 13.50 -9.53 3.14
C THR A 96 14.82 -9.08 2.52
N ALA A 97 15.07 -9.38 1.24
CA ALA A 97 16.22 -8.88 0.51
C ALA A 97 16.21 -7.34 0.37
N LEU A 98 15.03 -6.71 0.37
CA LEU A 98 14.87 -5.26 0.44
C LEU A 98 15.17 -4.67 1.82
N GLY A 99 15.46 -5.50 2.83
CA GLY A 99 15.70 -5.06 4.20
C GLY A 99 14.44 -4.90 5.06
N VAL A 100 13.30 -5.37 4.59
CA VAL A 100 12.03 -5.38 5.35
C VAL A 100 11.92 -6.67 6.15
N ARG A 101 11.69 -6.59 7.45
CA ARG A 101 11.47 -7.78 8.29
C ARG A 101 10.10 -8.40 8.02
N PHE A 102 10.07 -9.71 7.75
CA PHE A 102 8.84 -10.46 7.49
C PHE A 102 8.85 -11.80 8.23
N ASP A 103 8.28 -11.81 9.43
CA ASP A 103 8.31 -12.97 10.34
C ASP A 103 6.96 -13.69 10.46
N THR A 104 5.89 -13.19 9.81
CA THR A 104 4.56 -13.84 9.87
C THR A 104 4.68 -15.30 9.42
N PRO A 105 4.21 -16.28 10.23
CA PRO A 105 4.26 -17.68 9.86
C PRO A 105 3.44 -17.96 8.60
N ALA A 106 4.01 -18.74 7.69
CA ALA A 106 3.28 -19.19 6.51
C ALA A 106 2.13 -20.14 6.88
N ALA A 107 1.02 -20.07 6.14
CA ALA A 107 -0.07 -21.02 6.29
C ALA A 107 0.37 -22.40 5.80
N VAL A 108 0.19 -23.45 6.61
CA VAL A 108 0.56 -24.83 6.26
C VAL A 108 -0.56 -25.58 5.52
N SER A 109 -1.77 -25.01 5.48
CA SER A 109 -2.96 -25.54 4.79
C SER A 109 -3.79 -24.39 4.23
N GLY A 110 -4.82 -24.67 3.44
CA GLY A 110 -5.68 -23.65 2.84
C GLY A 110 -5.25 -23.21 1.42
N PRO A 111 -5.67 -22.04 0.98
CA PRO A 111 -5.40 -21.54 -0.38
C PRO A 111 -3.90 -21.25 -0.59
N GLY A 112 -3.46 -21.34 -1.85
CA GLY A 112 -2.08 -20.97 -2.22
C GLY A 112 -1.78 -19.50 -2.01
N THR A 113 -0.51 -19.13 -2.06
CA THR A 113 -0.07 -17.73 -1.96
C THR A 113 -0.75 -16.87 -3.02
N ALA A 114 -1.14 -15.66 -2.62
CA ALA A 114 -1.76 -14.68 -3.49
C ALA A 114 -0.84 -14.27 -4.63
N ARG A 115 -1.41 -14.05 -5.82
CA ARG A 115 -0.67 -13.56 -7.00
C ARG A 115 -1.51 -12.60 -7.82
N CYS A 116 -0.88 -11.57 -8.34
CA CYS A 116 -1.44 -10.65 -9.30
C CYS A 116 -0.77 -10.90 -10.65
N LEU A 117 -1.52 -11.41 -11.63
CA LEU A 117 -1.05 -11.63 -12.99
C LEU A 117 -1.21 -10.32 -13.76
N ILE A 118 -0.08 -9.69 -14.07
CA ILE A 118 -0.02 -8.35 -14.65
C ILE A 118 0.45 -8.46 -16.10
N LEU A 119 -0.43 -8.15 -17.03
CA LEU A 119 -0.18 -8.18 -18.47
C LEU A 119 0.03 -6.77 -18.98
N VAL A 120 1.23 -6.50 -19.50
CA VAL A 120 1.63 -5.18 -20.00
C VAL A 120 1.59 -5.20 -21.52
N THR A 121 0.71 -4.39 -22.12
CA THR A 121 0.59 -4.24 -23.58
C THR A 121 1.66 -3.26 -24.13
N PRO A 122 1.93 -3.27 -25.46
CA PRO A 122 2.98 -2.42 -26.05
C PRO A 122 2.81 -0.92 -25.84
N ASP A 123 1.60 -0.45 -25.59
CA ASP A 123 1.27 0.93 -25.23
C ASP A 123 1.44 1.26 -23.74
N GLY A 124 1.97 0.28 -22.94
CA GLY A 124 2.20 0.44 -21.51
C GLY A 124 0.98 0.20 -20.62
N GLN A 125 -0.19 -0.12 -21.20
CA GLN A 125 -1.38 -0.42 -20.40
C GLN A 125 -1.23 -1.73 -19.64
N ARG A 126 -1.67 -1.74 -18.37
CA ARG A 126 -1.64 -2.94 -17.49
C ARG A 126 -3.04 -3.49 -17.30
N THR A 127 -3.14 -4.80 -17.49
CA THR A 127 -4.36 -5.55 -17.20
C THR A 127 -4.04 -6.55 -16.09
N MET A 128 -4.73 -6.45 -14.96
CA MET A 128 -4.42 -7.18 -13.74
C MET A 128 -5.51 -8.21 -13.43
N SER A 129 -5.08 -9.42 -13.11
CA SER A 129 -5.95 -10.51 -12.66
C SER A 129 -5.41 -11.01 -11.32
N THR A 130 -6.12 -10.69 -10.23
CA THR A 130 -5.65 -10.90 -8.87
C THR A 130 -6.36 -12.06 -8.19
N TYR A 131 -5.61 -13.06 -7.79
CA TYR A 131 -6.02 -14.12 -6.88
C TYR A 131 -5.53 -13.81 -5.48
N LEU A 132 -6.45 -13.60 -4.54
CA LEU A 132 -6.11 -13.17 -3.18
C LEU A 132 -5.56 -14.31 -2.30
N GLY A 133 -5.88 -15.57 -2.60
CA GLY A 133 -5.28 -16.74 -1.96
C GLY A 133 -5.17 -16.64 -0.43
N ALA A 134 -4.00 -17.01 0.09
CA ALA A 134 -3.74 -17.06 1.53
C ALA A 134 -3.77 -15.68 2.23
N CYS A 135 -3.63 -14.57 1.50
CA CYS A 135 -3.56 -13.26 2.14
C CYS A 135 -4.86 -12.88 2.87
N VAL A 136 -6.02 -13.39 2.41
CA VAL A 136 -7.32 -13.15 3.07
C VAL A 136 -7.51 -13.97 4.35
N GLU A 137 -6.60 -14.89 4.66
CA GLU A 137 -6.61 -15.67 5.91
C GLU A 137 -5.84 -14.99 7.05
N LEU A 138 -5.28 -13.79 6.82
CA LEU A 138 -4.64 -13.03 7.87
C LEU A 138 -5.66 -12.69 8.96
N GLY A 139 -5.32 -13.01 10.19
CA GLY A 139 -6.20 -12.83 11.34
C GLY A 139 -5.48 -12.31 12.60
N PRO A 140 -6.19 -12.16 13.70
CA PRO A 140 -5.61 -11.64 14.95
C PRO A 140 -4.41 -12.43 15.47
N ASP A 141 -4.33 -13.73 15.19
CA ASP A 141 -3.23 -14.58 15.67
C ASP A 141 -1.91 -14.30 14.93
N ASP A 142 -1.98 -13.70 13.73
CA ASP A 142 -0.81 -13.27 12.97
C ASP A 142 -0.20 -11.96 13.48
N ILE A 143 -0.89 -11.25 14.36
CA ILE A 143 -0.42 -9.99 14.94
C ILE A 143 0.45 -10.27 16.15
N ASP A 144 1.77 -10.22 15.96
CA ASP A 144 2.73 -10.30 17.06
C ASP A 144 2.79 -8.98 17.83
N PRO A 145 2.41 -8.96 19.11
CA PRO A 145 2.42 -7.74 19.91
C PRO A 145 3.81 -7.12 20.08
N ALA A 146 4.88 -7.91 20.01
CA ALA A 146 6.24 -7.39 20.16
C ALA A 146 6.64 -6.57 18.94
N THR A 147 6.32 -7.04 17.75
CA THR A 147 6.56 -6.34 16.48
C THR A 147 5.80 -5.02 16.43
N ILE A 148 4.50 -5.01 16.79
CA ILE A 148 3.70 -3.78 16.80
C ILE A 148 4.24 -2.75 17.80
N ARG A 149 4.57 -3.17 19.03
CA ARG A 149 5.13 -2.26 20.06
C ARG A 149 6.49 -1.68 19.66
N ALA A 150 7.26 -2.41 18.86
CA ALA A 150 8.60 -2.00 18.41
C ALA A 150 8.56 -0.95 17.30
N ALA A 151 7.43 -0.72 16.63
CA ALA A 151 7.29 0.24 15.56
C ALA A 151 6.82 1.62 16.06
N ARG A 152 7.25 2.70 15.37
CA ARG A 152 6.72 4.06 15.61
C ARG A 152 5.30 4.19 15.07
N ILE A 153 5.05 3.62 13.89
CA ILE A 153 3.78 3.70 13.19
C ILE A 153 3.39 2.29 12.74
N THR A 154 2.13 1.91 12.96
CA THR A 154 1.51 0.74 12.36
C THR A 154 0.66 1.20 11.17
N TYR A 155 1.01 0.77 9.95
CA TYR A 155 0.35 1.14 8.70
C TYR A 155 -0.56 0.03 8.23
N LEU A 156 -1.84 0.34 8.03
CA LEU A 156 -2.91 -0.58 7.66
C LEU A 156 -3.31 -0.37 6.18
N GLU A 157 -3.40 -1.46 5.42
CA GLU A 157 -3.81 -1.46 4.02
C GLU A 157 -5.31 -1.69 3.89
N GLY A 158 -6.05 -0.73 3.33
CA GLY A 158 -7.50 -0.82 3.16
C GLY A 158 -7.97 -1.99 2.31
N TYR A 159 -7.22 -2.43 1.30
CA TYR A 159 -7.56 -3.62 0.51
C TYR A 159 -7.72 -4.90 1.33
N LEU A 160 -7.04 -5.02 2.46
CA LEU A 160 -7.16 -6.19 3.34
C LEU A 160 -8.42 -6.12 4.22
N PHE A 161 -9.26 -5.12 4.11
CA PHE A 161 -10.40 -4.90 5.01
C PHE A 161 -11.63 -5.77 4.68
N ASP A 162 -11.67 -6.49 3.55
CA ASP A 162 -12.80 -7.35 3.16
C ASP A 162 -13.05 -8.53 4.15
N PRO A 163 -12.05 -9.33 4.61
CA PRO A 163 -12.31 -10.43 5.52
C PRO A 163 -12.55 -9.94 6.97
N PRO A 164 -13.60 -10.44 7.69
CA PRO A 164 -13.85 -10.03 9.07
C PRO A 164 -12.70 -10.29 10.04
N GLN A 165 -11.91 -11.35 9.83
CA GLN A 165 -10.73 -11.64 10.64
C GLN A 165 -9.62 -10.61 10.43
N ALA A 166 -9.47 -10.08 9.23
CA ALA A 166 -8.51 -9.01 8.96
C ALA A 166 -8.94 -7.70 9.62
N GLN A 167 -10.23 -7.38 9.64
CA GLN A 167 -10.75 -6.25 10.41
C GLN A 167 -10.45 -6.40 11.91
N ALA A 168 -10.61 -7.60 12.46
CA ALA A 168 -10.26 -7.90 13.85
C ALA A 168 -8.74 -7.80 14.10
N ALA A 169 -7.91 -8.22 13.14
CA ALA A 169 -6.46 -8.06 13.19
C ALA A 169 -6.04 -6.58 13.21
N PHE A 170 -6.69 -5.73 12.39
CA PHE A 170 -6.44 -4.28 12.39
C PHE A 170 -6.77 -3.65 13.74
N ARG A 171 -7.94 -3.95 14.31
CA ARG A 171 -8.32 -3.45 15.64
C ARG A 171 -7.37 -3.93 16.74
N LYS A 172 -6.94 -5.20 16.69
CA LYS A 172 -5.92 -5.73 17.62
C LYS A 172 -4.60 -4.99 17.49
N ALA A 173 -4.11 -4.77 16.26
CA ALA A 173 -2.88 -4.06 16.03
C ALA A 173 -2.96 -2.59 16.50
N ALA A 174 -4.06 -1.90 16.19
CA ALA A 174 -4.31 -0.54 16.64
C ALA A 174 -4.32 -0.43 18.17
N ALA A 175 -5.04 -1.30 18.85
CA ALA A 175 -5.09 -1.33 20.32
C ALA A 175 -3.69 -1.55 20.95
N ILE A 176 -2.87 -2.45 20.37
CA ILE A 176 -1.50 -2.69 20.83
C ILE A 176 -0.61 -1.46 20.59
N ALA A 177 -0.73 -0.84 19.40
CA ALA A 177 0.03 0.36 19.05
C ALA A 177 -0.30 1.51 20.03
N HIS A 178 -1.56 1.82 20.23
CA HIS A 178 -2.00 2.89 21.13
C HIS A 178 -1.61 2.62 22.59
N ALA A 179 -1.76 1.39 23.07
CA ALA A 179 -1.31 1.01 24.42
C ALA A 179 0.20 1.20 24.63
N ALA A 180 0.98 1.18 23.55
CA ALA A 180 2.43 1.46 23.55
C ALA A 180 2.77 2.94 23.27
N GLY A 181 1.78 3.82 23.12
CA GLY A 181 1.99 5.23 22.74
C GLY A 181 2.46 5.39 21.30
N ARG A 182 2.12 4.45 20.40
CA ARG A 182 2.46 4.46 18.98
C ARG A 182 1.29 4.92 18.15
N LYS A 183 1.56 5.28 16.89
CA LYS A 183 0.56 5.80 15.94
C LYS A 183 0.05 4.71 15.02
N VAL A 184 -1.18 4.88 14.57
CA VAL A 184 -1.85 4.04 13.55
C VAL A 184 -2.09 4.87 12.31
N ALA A 185 -1.63 4.37 11.16
CA ALA A 185 -1.89 4.95 9.86
C ALA A 185 -2.77 3.99 9.04
N LEU A 186 -3.66 4.54 8.22
CA LEU A 186 -4.52 3.79 7.32
C LEU A 186 -4.46 4.38 5.92
N SER A 187 -4.31 3.53 4.90
CA SER A 187 -4.66 3.87 3.51
C SER A 187 -6.06 3.33 3.20
N LEU A 188 -6.92 4.16 2.60
CA LEU A 188 -8.24 3.72 2.13
C LEU A 188 -8.14 2.81 0.91
N SER A 189 -7.03 2.87 0.16
CA SER A 189 -6.62 1.99 -0.93
C SER A 189 -7.47 2.04 -2.19
N ASP A 190 -8.81 2.02 -2.08
CA ASP A 190 -9.70 1.90 -3.24
C ASP A 190 -11.13 2.36 -2.91
N PRO A 191 -11.76 3.20 -3.75
CA PRO A 191 -13.12 3.71 -3.49
C PRO A 191 -14.20 2.61 -3.49
N PHE A 192 -14.00 1.49 -4.20
CA PHE A 192 -14.97 0.38 -4.20
C PHE A 192 -14.87 -0.41 -2.88
N CYS A 193 -13.66 -0.61 -2.36
CA CYS A 193 -13.46 -1.21 -1.04
C CYS A 193 -14.10 -0.35 0.05
N VAL A 194 -13.86 0.97 0.00
CA VAL A 194 -14.51 1.94 0.90
C VAL A 194 -16.04 1.85 0.81
N GLY A 195 -16.59 1.79 -0.40
CA GLY A 195 -18.03 1.72 -0.62
C GLY A 195 -18.68 0.47 -0.01
N ARG A 196 -17.99 -0.69 -0.08
CA ARG A 196 -18.47 -1.97 0.52
C ARG A 196 -18.47 -1.94 2.04
N HIS A 197 -17.49 -1.27 2.66
CA HIS A 197 -17.25 -1.30 4.10
C HIS A 197 -17.30 0.08 4.76
N ARG A 198 -18.01 1.03 4.16
CA ARG A 198 -17.99 2.46 4.54
C ARG A 198 -18.21 2.71 6.03
N ALA A 199 -19.24 2.11 6.62
CA ALA A 199 -19.52 2.30 8.03
C ALA A 199 -18.33 1.83 8.91
N ALA A 200 -17.79 0.65 8.62
CA ALA A 200 -16.66 0.11 9.37
C ALA A 200 -15.36 0.92 9.16
N PHE A 201 -15.12 1.46 7.95
CA PHE A 201 -14.01 2.40 7.73
C PHE A 201 -14.20 3.72 8.49
N ARG A 202 -15.42 4.26 8.51
CA ARG A 202 -15.71 5.49 9.28
C ARG A 202 -15.49 5.27 10.78
N ASP A 203 -15.93 4.13 11.31
CA ASP A 203 -15.71 3.77 12.72
C ASP A 203 -14.21 3.63 13.02
N LEU A 204 -13.45 2.97 12.13
CA LEU A 204 -12.01 2.81 12.28
C LEU A 204 -11.28 4.16 12.23
N VAL A 205 -11.64 5.02 11.26
CA VAL A 205 -11.06 6.37 11.13
C VAL A 205 -11.35 7.23 12.34
N ALA A 206 -12.58 7.21 12.84
CA ALA A 206 -12.97 8.04 13.99
C ALA A 206 -12.38 7.54 15.33
N GLY A 207 -12.14 6.22 15.47
CA GLY A 207 -11.76 5.61 16.74
C GLY A 207 -10.31 5.21 16.88
N GLU A 208 -9.66 4.82 15.78
CA GLU A 208 -8.39 4.09 15.88
C GLU A 208 -7.27 4.61 14.96
N VAL A 209 -7.58 5.51 14.00
CA VAL A 209 -6.62 6.02 13.03
C VAL A 209 -6.09 7.38 13.44
N ASP A 210 -4.77 7.52 13.56
CA ASP A 210 -4.09 8.82 13.77
C ASP A 210 -3.74 9.50 12.45
N ILE A 211 -3.40 8.72 11.41
CA ILE A 211 -2.91 9.20 10.11
C ILE A 211 -3.71 8.55 9.00
N LEU A 212 -4.39 9.35 8.19
CA LEU A 212 -5.19 8.83 7.07
C LEU A 212 -4.55 9.20 5.74
N PHE A 213 -4.38 8.22 4.86
CA PHE A 213 -4.05 8.39 3.45
C PHE A 213 -5.26 8.07 2.61
N ALA A 214 -5.60 8.98 1.70
CA ALA A 214 -6.65 8.78 0.73
C ALA A 214 -6.39 9.62 -0.53
N ASN A 215 -6.85 9.14 -1.69
CA ASN A 215 -6.97 10.01 -2.84
C ASN A 215 -8.33 10.72 -2.87
N GLU A 216 -8.51 11.63 -3.85
CA GLU A 216 -9.74 12.42 -4.00
C GLU A 216 -11.00 11.53 -4.11
N ALA A 217 -10.93 10.42 -4.86
CA ALA A 217 -12.07 9.50 -5.02
C ALA A 217 -12.35 8.69 -3.75
N GLU A 218 -11.34 8.25 -3.05
CA GLU A 218 -11.45 7.45 -1.81
C GLU A 218 -12.07 8.28 -0.67
N ILE A 219 -11.59 9.52 -0.47
CA ILE A 219 -12.13 10.36 0.60
C ILE A 219 -13.57 10.78 0.30
N CYS A 220 -13.89 11.04 -0.98
CA CYS A 220 -15.27 11.32 -1.41
C CYS A 220 -16.18 10.10 -1.21
N ALA A 221 -15.69 8.88 -1.51
CA ALA A 221 -16.43 7.65 -1.25
C ALA A 221 -16.68 7.42 0.25
N LEU A 222 -15.70 7.73 1.11
CA LEU A 222 -15.85 7.60 2.56
C LEU A 222 -16.96 8.49 3.12
N TYR A 223 -17.07 9.73 2.63
CA TYR A 223 -18.03 10.72 3.13
C TYR A 223 -19.27 10.90 2.24
N GLU A 224 -19.45 10.05 1.22
CA GLU A 224 -20.63 10.04 0.33
C GLU A 224 -20.91 11.40 -0.33
N THR A 225 -19.86 12.01 -0.84
CA THR A 225 -19.94 13.30 -1.53
C THR A 225 -19.11 13.29 -2.82
N GLU A 226 -19.52 14.06 -3.81
CA GLU A 226 -18.73 14.32 -5.02
C GLU A 226 -17.84 15.58 -4.88
N ASP A 227 -18.04 16.35 -3.80
CA ASP A 227 -17.27 17.55 -3.52
C ASP A 227 -16.08 17.21 -2.60
N PHE A 228 -14.88 17.25 -3.18
CA PHE A 228 -13.63 17.04 -2.45
C PHE A 228 -13.46 18.00 -1.26
N ALA A 229 -13.87 19.27 -1.39
CA ALA A 229 -13.73 20.23 -0.31
C ALA A 229 -14.63 19.86 0.88
N ALA A 230 -15.85 19.37 0.61
CA ALA A 230 -16.74 18.83 1.64
C ALA A 230 -16.17 17.60 2.31
N ALA A 231 -15.58 16.65 1.54
CA ALA A 231 -14.93 15.46 2.07
C ALA A 231 -13.71 15.82 2.95
N ALA A 232 -12.87 16.75 2.49
CA ALA A 232 -11.72 17.24 3.23
C ALA A 232 -12.13 17.97 4.53
N ALA A 233 -13.25 18.69 4.52
CA ALA A 233 -13.80 19.30 5.72
C ALA A 233 -14.34 18.24 6.70
N ALA A 234 -14.95 17.17 6.20
CA ALA A 234 -15.53 16.11 7.02
C ALA A 234 -14.46 15.28 7.77
N VAL A 235 -13.28 15.07 7.20
CA VAL A 235 -12.17 14.36 7.87
C VAL A 235 -11.45 15.21 8.92
N ARG A 236 -11.62 16.52 8.87
CA ARG A 236 -10.97 17.48 9.78
C ARG A 236 -11.38 17.19 11.23
N GLY A 237 -10.39 16.95 12.07
CA GLY A 237 -10.61 16.61 13.49
C GLY A 237 -11.02 15.15 13.74
N GLN A 238 -11.20 14.33 12.71
CA GLN A 238 -11.42 12.88 12.87
C GLN A 238 -10.10 12.13 13.10
N VAL A 239 -9.01 12.61 12.50
CA VAL A 239 -7.67 12.06 12.63
C VAL A 239 -6.68 13.18 12.98
N ALA A 240 -5.53 12.82 13.54
CA ALA A 240 -4.48 13.80 13.82
C ALA A 240 -3.87 14.39 12.54
N VAL A 241 -3.71 13.55 11.49
CA VAL A 241 -3.19 13.95 10.18
C VAL A 241 -3.99 13.27 9.08
N ALA A 242 -4.47 14.02 8.09
CA ALA A 242 -4.97 13.47 6.84
C ALA A 242 -4.08 13.94 5.68
N ALA A 243 -3.60 13.01 4.86
CA ALA A 243 -2.83 13.26 3.65
C ALA A 243 -3.68 12.87 2.43
N LEU A 244 -4.27 13.88 1.77
CA LEU A 244 -5.22 13.70 0.69
C LEU A 244 -4.54 13.99 -0.66
N THR A 245 -4.26 12.94 -1.44
CA THR A 245 -3.60 13.07 -2.75
C THR A 245 -4.59 13.39 -3.86
N ARG A 246 -4.14 14.18 -4.85
CA ARG A 246 -4.96 14.71 -5.95
C ARG A 246 -4.25 14.64 -7.29
N SER A 247 -3.52 13.55 -7.53
CA SER A 247 -2.75 13.33 -8.76
C SER A 247 -1.82 14.51 -9.07
N GLU A 248 -1.88 15.07 -10.27
CA GLU A 248 -1.09 16.23 -10.71
C GLU A 248 -1.34 17.53 -9.92
N LYS A 249 -2.45 17.59 -9.17
CA LYS A 249 -2.77 18.73 -8.28
C LYS A 249 -2.03 18.65 -6.94
N GLY A 250 -1.18 17.63 -6.75
CA GLY A 250 -0.41 17.42 -5.53
C GLY A 250 -1.22 16.83 -4.38
N SER A 251 -1.07 17.35 -3.18
CA SER A 251 -1.77 16.85 -2.00
C SER A 251 -2.18 17.98 -1.05
N ILE A 252 -3.21 17.68 -0.25
CA ILE A 252 -3.67 18.52 0.85
C ILE A 252 -3.43 17.77 2.14
N LEU A 253 -2.69 18.39 3.06
CA LEU A 253 -2.39 17.85 4.37
C LEU A 253 -3.21 18.61 5.40
N ILE A 254 -3.97 17.90 6.21
CA ILE A 254 -4.83 18.48 7.25
C ILE A 254 -4.33 18.00 8.60
N ALA A 255 -3.95 18.91 9.47
CA ALA A 255 -3.53 18.61 10.83
C ALA A 255 -3.76 19.83 11.74
N GLU A 256 -4.13 19.60 13.00
CA GLU A 256 -4.31 20.65 14.02
C GLU A 256 -5.22 21.82 13.55
N GLY A 257 -6.21 21.52 12.72
CA GLY A 257 -7.10 22.51 12.13
C GLY A 257 -6.51 23.31 10.95
N ALA A 258 -5.20 23.18 10.68
CA ALA A 258 -4.53 23.81 9.54
C ALA A 258 -4.57 22.93 8.29
N GLU A 259 -4.47 23.58 7.12
CA GLU A 259 -4.35 22.94 5.82
C GLU A 259 -3.04 23.38 5.14
N HIS A 260 -2.26 22.42 4.68
CA HIS A 260 -1.06 22.65 3.91
C HIS A 260 -1.20 22.04 2.52
N ARG A 261 -0.97 22.85 1.49
CA ARG A 261 -0.94 22.39 0.09
C ARG A 261 0.50 22.07 -0.28
N VAL A 262 0.68 20.89 -0.88
CA VAL A 262 1.95 20.42 -1.40
C VAL A 262 1.79 20.11 -2.87
N GLU A 263 2.58 20.74 -3.71
CA GLU A 263 2.56 20.52 -5.16
C GLU A 263 3.07 19.12 -5.50
N ALA A 264 2.60 18.58 -6.63
CA ALA A 264 3.13 17.35 -7.18
C ALA A 264 4.59 17.56 -7.60
N ALA A 265 5.46 16.63 -7.24
CA ALA A 265 6.82 16.62 -7.76
C ALA A 265 6.79 16.34 -9.28
N PRO A 266 7.65 16.99 -10.08
CA PRO A 266 7.69 16.73 -11.49
C PRO A 266 8.17 15.31 -11.78
N ALA A 267 7.36 14.54 -12.50
CA ALA A 267 7.76 13.26 -13.06
C ALA A 267 8.42 13.48 -14.42
N ALA A 268 9.51 12.76 -14.70
CA ALA A 268 10.18 12.85 -16.00
C ALA A 268 9.24 12.43 -17.17
N ARG A 269 8.39 11.48 -16.89
CA ARG A 269 7.29 10.99 -17.75
C ARG A 269 6.28 10.24 -16.86
N VAL A 270 5.06 10.10 -17.30
CA VAL A 270 4.07 9.22 -16.67
C VAL A 270 3.96 7.96 -17.52
N VAL A 271 4.38 6.83 -16.96
CA VAL A 271 4.38 5.52 -17.62
C VAL A 271 3.31 4.62 -17.01
N ASP A 272 3.26 4.57 -15.66
CA ASP A 272 2.38 3.69 -14.91
C ASP A 272 2.08 4.34 -13.55
N THR A 273 0.82 4.50 -13.19
CA THR A 273 0.44 5.12 -11.92
C THR A 273 0.27 4.14 -10.77
N THR A 274 0.52 2.84 -11.01
CA THR A 274 0.45 1.81 -9.98
C THR A 274 1.49 2.07 -8.89
N GLY A 275 1.07 1.97 -7.63
CA GLY A 275 1.96 2.22 -6.49
C GLY A 275 2.20 3.69 -6.15
N ALA A 276 1.63 4.65 -6.91
CA ALA A 276 1.81 6.08 -6.61
C ALA A 276 1.37 6.44 -5.19
N GLY A 277 0.23 5.93 -4.75
CA GLY A 277 -0.27 6.10 -3.38
C GLY A 277 0.61 5.42 -2.34
N ASP A 278 1.11 4.21 -2.66
CA ASP A 278 1.98 3.43 -1.77
C ASP A 278 3.31 4.14 -1.53
N LEU A 279 3.92 4.65 -2.60
CA LEU A 279 5.19 5.35 -2.52
C LEU A 279 5.03 6.77 -1.95
N TYR A 280 3.88 7.43 -2.20
CA TYR A 280 3.55 8.66 -1.49
C TYR A 280 3.49 8.41 0.02
N ALA A 281 2.77 7.36 0.46
CA ALA A 281 2.70 6.99 1.88
C ALA A 281 4.08 6.65 2.45
N SER A 282 4.96 5.97 1.69
CA SER A 282 6.31 5.65 2.16
C SER A 282 7.14 6.90 2.48
N GLY A 283 7.21 7.86 1.55
CA GLY A 283 7.94 9.11 1.75
C GLY A 283 7.36 9.95 2.88
N PHE A 284 6.04 10.03 2.97
CA PHE A 284 5.34 10.76 4.02
C PHE A 284 5.59 10.17 5.41
N LEU A 285 5.42 8.85 5.56
CA LEU A 285 5.64 8.13 6.82
C LEU A 285 7.11 8.19 7.24
N HIS A 286 8.04 8.07 6.29
CA HIS A 286 9.47 8.23 6.56
C HIS A 286 9.75 9.60 7.17
N GLY A 287 9.23 10.68 6.60
CA GLY A 287 9.35 12.03 7.15
C GLY A 287 8.76 12.17 8.54
N LEU A 288 7.55 11.62 8.78
CA LEU A 288 6.90 11.66 10.10
C LEU A 288 7.72 10.95 11.18
N THR A 289 8.32 9.79 10.85
CA THR A 289 9.14 9.04 11.82
C THR A 289 10.42 9.77 12.22
N ARG A 290 10.82 10.79 11.46
CA ARG A 290 11.95 11.70 11.74
C ARG A 290 11.50 13.05 12.30
N ALA A 291 10.21 13.16 12.64
CA ALA A 291 9.61 14.39 13.15
C ALA A 291 9.81 15.62 12.22
N LEU A 292 9.85 15.39 10.90
CA LEU A 292 9.96 16.46 9.93
C LEU A 292 8.63 17.24 9.84
N PRO A 293 8.66 18.53 9.48
CA PRO A 293 7.46 19.32 9.24
C PRO A 293 6.55 18.67 8.18
N LEU A 294 5.23 18.71 8.36
CA LEU A 294 4.26 18.09 7.45
C LEU A 294 4.45 18.46 5.98
N PRO A 295 4.70 19.73 5.60
CA PRO A 295 4.98 20.06 4.20
C PRO A 295 6.21 19.33 3.63
N ILE A 296 7.22 19.06 4.45
CA ILE A 296 8.40 18.28 4.04
C ILE A 296 8.01 16.79 3.88
N CYS A 297 7.22 16.24 4.81
CA CYS A 297 6.70 14.88 4.66
C CYS A 297 5.90 14.73 3.35
N GLY A 298 5.05 15.69 3.02
CA GLY A 298 4.30 15.70 1.76
C GLY A 298 5.20 15.80 0.52
N ARG A 299 6.26 16.61 0.56
CA ARG A 299 7.25 16.70 -0.53
C ARG A 299 8.03 15.40 -0.73
N LEU A 300 8.43 14.72 0.36
CA LEU A 300 9.04 13.39 0.30
C LEU A 300 8.07 12.38 -0.33
N GLY A 301 6.81 12.36 0.11
CA GLY A 301 5.77 11.52 -0.50
C GLY A 301 5.59 11.80 -1.99
N SER A 302 5.51 13.08 -2.37
CA SER A 302 5.36 13.51 -3.75
C SER A 302 6.55 13.10 -4.63
N LEU A 303 7.79 13.21 -4.11
CA LEU A 303 9.01 12.77 -4.80
C LEU A 303 8.99 11.26 -5.05
N CYS A 304 8.65 10.46 -4.04
CA CYS A 304 8.57 9.00 -4.17
C CYS A 304 7.47 8.60 -5.16
N ALA A 305 6.33 9.28 -5.16
CA ALA A 305 5.26 9.07 -6.13
C ALA A 305 5.70 9.43 -7.56
N ALA A 306 6.48 10.49 -7.75
CA ALA A 306 7.00 10.90 -9.05
C ALA A 306 8.00 9.90 -9.64
N GLU A 307 8.82 9.27 -8.80
CA GLU A 307 9.74 8.22 -9.21
C GLU A 307 8.96 7.00 -9.72
N ILE A 308 8.04 6.47 -8.89
CA ILE A 308 7.35 5.21 -9.23
C ILE A 308 6.50 5.32 -10.49
N ILE A 309 5.89 6.46 -10.77
CA ILE A 309 5.07 6.63 -11.97
C ILE A 309 5.90 6.82 -13.25
N SER A 310 7.22 6.91 -13.16
CA SER A 310 8.12 7.12 -14.30
C SER A 310 8.55 5.83 -15.00
N HIS A 311 8.19 4.67 -14.46
CA HIS A 311 8.52 3.35 -15.01
C HIS A 311 7.37 2.34 -14.77
N VAL A 312 7.52 1.11 -15.21
CA VAL A 312 6.53 0.03 -15.02
C VAL A 312 6.80 -0.68 -13.70
N GLY A 313 5.78 -0.90 -12.91
CA GLY A 313 5.89 -1.64 -11.63
C GLY A 313 5.63 -0.76 -10.43
N ALA A 314 5.47 -1.40 -9.27
CA ALA A 314 5.16 -0.72 -8.01
C ALA A 314 6.34 -0.74 -7.01
N ARG A 315 7.54 -1.08 -7.48
CA ARG A 315 8.80 -1.05 -6.71
C ARG A 315 9.71 0.05 -7.23
N PRO A 316 10.35 0.87 -6.36
CA PRO A 316 11.29 1.90 -6.80
C PRO A 316 12.46 1.26 -7.57
N GLU A 317 12.78 1.80 -8.75
CA GLU A 317 13.98 1.45 -9.51
C GLU A 317 15.19 2.27 -9.06
N ALA A 318 14.97 3.52 -8.65
CA ALA A 318 16.01 4.37 -8.08
C ALA A 318 16.06 4.26 -6.55
N GLU A 319 17.25 4.47 -5.97
CA GLU A 319 17.38 4.62 -4.52
C GLU A 319 16.73 5.93 -4.09
N LEU A 320 15.57 5.83 -3.43
CA LEU A 320 14.78 7.00 -3.02
C LEU A 320 15.54 7.94 -2.08
N LYS A 321 16.42 7.38 -1.23
CA LYS A 321 17.29 8.16 -0.36
C LYS A 321 18.20 9.11 -1.15
N GLY A 322 18.82 8.61 -2.21
CA GLY A 322 19.68 9.42 -3.09
C GLY A 322 18.88 10.49 -3.82
N LEU A 323 17.66 10.18 -4.28
CA LEU A 323 16.78 11.16 -4.93
C LEU A 323 16.35 12.27 -3.96
N ALA A 324 15.99 11.92 -2.73
CA ALA A 324 15.61 12.90 -1.71
C ALA A 324 16.77 13.84 -1.38
N ALA A 325 17.99 13.30 -1.22
CA ALA A 325 19.19 14.09 -1.00
C ALA A 325 19.48 15.04 -2.19
N ALA A 326 19.36 14.55 -3.43
CA ALA A 326 19.53 15.36 -4.64
C ALA A 326 18.49 16.48 -4.76
N ALA A 327 17.28 16.25 -4.26
CA ALA A 327 16.20 17.25 -4.19
C ALA A 327 16.35 18.23 -3.00
N GLY A 328 17.40 18.10 -2.18
CA GLY A 328 17.62 18.92 -0.99
C GLY A 328 16.59 18.70 0.12
N LEU A 329 15.97 17.50 0.16
CA LEU A 329 15.04 17.12 1.21
C LEU A 329 15.78 16.44 2.36
N PRO A 330 15.51 16.79 3.62
CA PRO A 330 16.08 16.11 4.77
C PRO A 330 15.53 14.70 4.90
N LEU A 331 16.34 13.79 5.47
CA LEU A 331 16.01 12.37 5.66
C LEU A 331 16.16 11.97 7.13
#